data_df8f0a20f033c90fe2bfe98d99078a4f
#
_entry.id   df8f0a20f033c90fe2bfe98d99078a4f
#
_cell.length_a   1.000
_cell.length_b   1.000
_cell.length_c   1.000
_cell.angle_alpha   90.00
_cell.angle_beta   90.00
_cell.angle_gamma   90.00
#
_symmetry.space_group_name_H-M   'P 1'
#
loop_
_entity.id
_entity.type
_entity.pdbx_description
1 polymer ?
#
loop_
_entity_poly.entity_id
_entity_poly.type
_entity_poly.pdbx_seq_one_letter_code
_entity_poly.pdbx_strand_id
1 'polypeptide(L)'
;MWEAMNNFTWNPVNLHRFIANIAFGGSVVAAYAAFRFLASAPDSEERAHYDWMGYIGNFIAVCGLIPLPFAGYWLGREIYGYDQQLGITMMGGIFSWLFIIQAVLIGALFLGANYYLWLGMERIPGAERYRRFTPYLLGILTVCFLVWLTPHSLVASLEEARKMGGAHHPLLGVFGVMSAKNTAVNIMILTTFLSFLLYRRGNKGALIPMAQQSTASKVALALITALAVVLLTVLGNPPFLVLIEAAVLVLALALALANRGTWGQGLLFLMSASVVIFYGVYGYFVEAIVRIGFSILQVSSVLVVLVVGTAIDIVIFRGAPLVGDIRWGKIPERAQYILFLLATSFTWLMGLMGYARSGLRTHWHIFNVVRDYSSDAFTPRLGDASLVVSIIVLVFLLLVSFIFWLAHLGTQAHAEEGALLEVAAPVTGGSDAD
;
A
#
# COMPACT_ATOMS: atom_id res chain seq x y z
N MET A 1 -17.35 6.72 27.94
CA MET A 1 -16.61 5.64 27.24
C MET A 1 -17.07 5.48 25.79
N TRP A 2 -18.38 5.30 25.56
CA TRP A 2 -18.93 5.12 24.19
C TRP A 2 -18.68 6.31 23.28
N GLU A 3 -18.84 7.54 23.77
CA GLU A 3 -18.52 8.78 23.05
C GLU A 3 -17.03 8.91 22.70
N ALA A 4 -16.14 8.47 23.61
CA ALA A 4 -14.72 8.46 23.35
C ALA A 4 -14.33 7.47 22.25
N MET A 5 -14.98 6.30 22.23
CA MET A 5 -14.75 5.27 21.21
C MET A 5 -15.35 5.63 19.85
N ASN A 6 -16.46 6.39 19.83
CA ASN A 6 -17.09 6.87 18.59
C ASN A 6 -16.70 8.31 18.23
N ASN A 7 -15.56 8.76 18.71
CA ASN A 7 -14.95 10.01 18.29
C ASN A 7 -14.70 10.00 16.78
N PHE A 8 -14.87 11.14 16.11
CA PHE A 8 -14.77 11.26 14.65
C PHE A 8 -13.41 10.84 14.09
N THR A 9 -12.34 10.88 14.88
CA THR A 9 -11.01 10.42 14.45
C THR A 9 -10.73 8.95 14.79
N TRP A 10 -11.51 8.30 15.66
CA TRP A 10 -11.21 6.97 16.18
C TRP A 10 -11.22 5.89 15.09
N ASN A 11 -12.35 5.78 14.38
CA ASN A 11 -12.52 4.75 13.36
C ASN A 11 -11.52 4.91 12.19
N PRO A 12 -11.36 6.10 11.57
CA PRO A 12 -10.39 6.26 10.49
C PRO A 12 -8.94 6.07 10.94
N VAL A 13 -8.57 6.50 12.15
CA VAL A 13 -7.22 6.27 12.70
C VAL A 13 -6.97 4.78 12.92
N ASN A 14 -7.92 4.05 13.49
CA ASN A 14 -7.73 2.62 13.75
C ASN A 14 -7.68 1.81 12.45
N LEU A 15 -8.52 2.11 11.46
CA LEU A 15 -8.43 1.48 10.15
C LEU A 15 -7.09 1.76 9.49
N HIS A 16 -6.64 3.02 9.50
CA HIS A 16 -5.35 3.42 8.96
C HIS A 16 -4.20 2.66 9.64
N ARG A 17 -4.22 2.58 10.97
CA ARG A 17 -3.20 1.86 11.76
C ARG A 17 -3.20 0.36 11.48
N PHE A 18 -4.37 -0.25 11.38
CA PHE A 18 -4.49 -1.67 11.10
C PHE A 18 -3.84 -2.03 9.75
N ILE A 19 -4.17 -1.27 8.70
CA ILE A 19 -3.59 -1.47 7.37
C ILE A 19 -2.09 -1.17 7.38
N ALA A 20 -1.68 -0.08 8.04
CA ALA A 20 -0.28 0.30 8.15
C ALA A 20 0.57 -0.77 8.87
N ASN A 21 0.02 -1.40 9.91
CA ASN A 21 0.71 -2.49 10.63
C ASN A 21 0.93 -3.72 9.73
N ILE A 22 -0.02 -4.06 8.87
CA ILE A 22 0.13 -5.15 7.89
C ILE A 22 1.25 -4.81 6.91
N ALA A 23 1.23 -3.60 6.34
CA ALA A 23 2.26 -3.14 5.41
C ALA A 23 3.66 -3.08 6.08
N PHE A 24 3.73 -2.59 7.30
CA PHE A 24 4.96 -2.55 8.10
C PHE A 24 5.48 -3.95 8.41
N GLY A 25 4.62 -4.87 8.86
CA GLY A 25 4.99 -6.27 9.11
C GLY A 25 5.59 -6.92 7.86
N GLY A 26 4.97 -6.72 6.70
CA GLY A 26 5.52 -7.17 5.42
C GLY A 26 6.91 -6.61 5.12
N SER A 27 7.13 -5.32 5.37
CA SER A 27 8.44 -4.68 5.13
C SER A 27 9.52 -5.15 6.11
N VAL A 28 9.16 -5.47 7.36
CA VAL A 28 10.10 -6.05 8.36
C VAL A 28 10.53 -7.46 7.92
N VAL A 29 9.59 -8.31 7.50
CA VAL A 29 9.88 -9.64 6.95
C VAL A 29 10.79 -9.51 5.73
N ALA A 30 10.50 -8.57 4.83
CA ALA A 30 11.31 -8.31 3.65
C ALA A 30 12.74 -7.86 4.00
N ALA A 31 12.91 -6.99 5.01
CA ALA A 31 14.23 -6.54 5.46
C ALA A 31 15.04 -7.69 6.09
N TYR A 32 14.39 -8.54 6.90
CA TYR A 32 15.04 -9.74 7.42
C TYR A 32 15.51 -10.68 6.30
N ALA A 33 14.62 -10.92 5.33
CA ALA A 33 14.95 -11.73 4.16
C ALA A 33 16.12 -11.13 3.36
N ALA A 34 16.15 -9.81 3.20
CA ALA A 34 17.24 -9.11 2.53
C ALA A 34 18.58 -9.30 3.25
N PHE A 35 18.59 -9.21 4.56
CA PHE A 35 19.78 -9.45 5.39
C PHE A 35 20.31 -10.87 5.17
N ARG A 36 19.44 -11.87 5.27
CA ARG A 36 19.80 -13.27 5.09
C ARG A 36 20.24 -13.57 3.64
N PHE A 37 19.55 -12.97 2.65
CA PHE A 37 19.93 -13.09 1.25
C PHE A 37 21.35 -12.62 0.98
N LEU A 38 21.73 -11.46 1.52
CA LEU A 38 23.08 -10.91 1.35
C LEU A 38 24.17 -11.72 2.09
N ALA A 39 23.80 -12.40 3.16
CA ALA A 39 24.68 -13.28 3.92
C ALA A 39 24.83 -14.68 3.30
N SER A 40 23.89 -15.09 2.43
CA SER A 40 23.89 -16.43 1.83
C SER A 40 24.85 -16.53 0.64
N ALA A 41 25.45 -17.70 0.45
CA ALA A 41 26.34 -17.96 -0.68
C ALA A 41 25.59 -17.81 -2.03
N PRO A 42 26.25 -17.29 -3.08
CA PRO A 42 25.69 -17.29 -4.42
C PRO A 42 25.23 -18.70 -4.85
N ASP A 43 24.06 -18.76 -5.51
CA ASP A 43 23.47 -20.00 -6.03
C ASP A 43 23.05 -21.06 -5.00
N SER A 44 23.06 -20.71 -3.69
CA SER A 44 22.57 -21.60 -2.65
C SER A 44 21.02 -21.64 -2.60
N GLU A 45 20.47 -22.74 -2.12
CA GLU A 45 19.03 -22.87 -1.85
C GLU A 45 18.56 -21.85 -0.80
N GLU A 46 19.42 -21.56 0.18
CA GLU A 46 19.17 -20.55 1.19
C GLU A 46 18.95 -19.16 0.54
N ARG A 47 19.79 -18.78 -0.40
CA ARG A 47 19.65 -17.51 -1.15
C ARG A 47 18.35 -17.48 -1.94
N ALA A 48 17.96 -18.57 -2.56
CA ALA A 48 16.69 -18.71 -3.28
C ALA A 48 15.49 -18.58 -2.33
N HIS A 49 15.56 -19.21 -1.15
CA HIS A 49 14.52 -19.12 -0.12
C HIS A 49 14.31 -17.67 0.37
N TYR A 50 15.40 -16.96 0.69
CA TYR A 50 15.29 -15.58 1.17
C TYR A 50 14.91 -14.58 0.08
N ASP A 51 15.23 -14.84 -1.18
CA ASP A 51 14.68 -14.07 -2.31
C ASP A 51 13.16 -14.21 -2.40
N TRP A 52 12.65 -15.44 -2.28
CA TRP A 52 11.22 -15.69 -2.22
C TRP A 52 10.55 -15.02 -1.00
N MET A 53 11.15 -15.13 0.17
CA MET A 53 10.66 -14.49 1.39
C MET A 53 10.63 -12.95 1.25
N GLY A 54 11.67 -12.35 0.68
CA GLY A 54 11.72 -10.90 0.39
C GLY A 54 10.62 -10.46 -0.56
N TYR A 55 10.34 -11.28 -1.58
CA TYR A 55 9.20 -11.04 -2.48
C TYR A 55 7.86 -11.08 -1.73
N ILE A 56 7.62 -12.09 -0.90
CA ILE A 56 6.36 -12.20 -0.13
C ILE A 56 6.23 -11.02 0.84
N GLY A 57 7.30 -10.61 1.52
CA GLY A 57 7.29 -9.44 2.38
C GLY A 57 6.95 -8.16 1.64
N ASN A 58 7.59 -7.90 0.49
CA ASN A 58 7.26 -6.75 -0.35
C ASN A 58 5.82 -6.84 -0.93
N PHE A 59 5.35 -8.03 -1.28
CA PHE A 59 3.98 -8.25 -1.73
C PHE A 59 2.96 -7.84 -0.66
N ILE A 60 3.17 -8.25 0.60
CA ILE A 60 2.31 -7.88 1.73
C ILE A 60 2.36 -6.36 1.94
N ALA A 61 3.57 -5.75 1.87
CA ALA A 61 3.73 -4.31 1.98
C ALA A 61 2.95 -3.56 0.89
N VAL A 62 3.04 -3.97 -0.37
CA VAL A 62 2.30 -3.37 -1.50
C VAL A 62 0.79 -3.56 -1.33
N CYS A 63 0.34 -4.75 -0.91
CA CYS A 63 -1.08 -5.00 -0.62
C CYS A 63 -1.63 -4.11 0.49
N GLY A 64 -0.80 -3.69 1.45
CA GLY A 64 -1.15 -2.70 2.46
C GLY A 64 -1.07 -1.26 1.96
N LEU A 65 -0.04 -0.93 1.16
CA LEU A 65 0.17 0.43 0.62
C LEU A 65 -0.97 0.87 -0.31
N ILE A 66 -1.59 -0.05 -1.04
CA ILE A 66 -2.70 0.29 -1.96
C ILE A 66 -3.94 0.80 -1.21
N PRO A 67 -4.49 0.11 -0.18
CA PRO A 67 -5.66 0.57 0.56
C PRO A 67 -5.36 1.64 1.62
N LEU A 68 -4.12 1.79 2.06
CA LEU A 68 -3.74 2.72 3.13
C LEU A 68 -4.14 4.17 2.86
N PRO A 69 -3.96 4.76 1.66
CA PRO A 69 -4.40 6.11 1.37
C PRO A 69 -5.91 6.32 1.49
N PHE A 70 -6.74 5.32 1.26
CA PHE A 70 -8.20 5.45 1.43
C PHE A 70 -8.58 5.70 2.90
N ALA A 71 -7.94 4.97 3.83
CA ALA A 71 -8.10 5.22 5.25
C ALA A 71 -7.54 6.60 5.64
N GLY A 72 -6.43 7.03 5.02
CA GLY A 72 -5.87 8.38 5.16
C GLY A 72 -6.82 9.48 4.66
N TYR A 73 -7.50 9.27 3.54
CA TYR A 73 -8.52 10.19 3.03
C TYR A 73 -9.71 10.31 3.99
N TRP A 74 -10.18 9.18 4.52
CA TRP A 74 -11.25 9.21 5.50
C TRP A 74 -10.85 10.03 6.72
N LEU A 75 -9.66 9.79 7.28
CA LEU A 75 -9.14 10.57 8.39
C LEU A 75 -9.02 12.07 8.03
N GLY A 76 -8.46 12.38 6.88
CA GLY A 76 -8.32 13.75 6.40
C GLY A 76 -9.68 14.46 6.28
N ARG A 77 -10.68 13.78 5.71
CA ARG A 77 -12.05 14.30 5.58
C ARG A 77 -12.66 14.63 6.93
N GLU A 78 -12.56 13.75 7.91
CA GLU A 78 -13.10 13.98 9.25
C GLU A 78 -12.41 15.16 9.94
N ILE A 79 -11.07 15.29 9.81
CA ILE A 79 -10.33 16.42 10.37
C ILE A 79 -10.72 17.74 9.69
N TYR A 80 -10.81 17.78 8.35
CA TYR A 80 -11.23 18.97 7.62
C TYR A 80 -12.70 19.35 7.89
N GLY A 81 -13.57 18.36 8.08
CA GLY A 81 -14.97 18.56 8.44
C GLY A 81 -15.15 19.10 9.86
N TYR A 82 -14.25 18.73 10.77
CA TYR A 82 -14.23 19.22 12.16
C TYR A 82 -13.70 20.67 12.25
N ASP A 83 -12.51 20.89 11.66
CA ASP A 83 -11.86 22.20 11.59
C ASP A 83 -10.99 22.28 10.34
N GLN A 84 -11.39 23.15 9.41
CA GLN A 84 -10.68 23.33 8.16
C GLN A 84 -9.24 23.82 8.38
N GLN A 85 -9.01 24.71 9.36
CA GLN A 85 -7.67 25.23 9.67
C GLN A 85 -6.75 24.11 10.20
N LEU A 86 -7.30 23.21 10.99
CA LEU A 86 -6.59 22.04 11.51
C LEU A 86 -6.16 21.11 10.35
N GLY A 87 -7.07 20.88 9.39
CA GLY A 87 -6.76 20.12 8.18
C GLY A 87 -5.66 20.75 7.32
N ILE A 88 -5.69 22.07 7.14
CA ILE A 88 -4.64 22.80 6.42
C ILE A 88 -3.30 22.67 7.16
N THR A 89 -3.30 22.80 8.48
CA THR A 89 -2.10 22.70 9.32
C THR A 89 -1.45 21.31 9.26
N MET A 90 -2.25 20.26 9.11
CA MET A 90 -1.76 18.88 8.96
C MET A 90 -0.84 18.71 7.73
N MET A 91 -1.09 19.44 6.65
CA MET A 91 -0.36 19.33 5.38
C MET A 91 0.43 20.59 5.02
N GLY A 92 0.56 21.53 5.93
CA GLY A 92 1.21 22.82 5.71
C GLY A 92 1.34 23.59 7.01
N GLY A 93 1.35 24.91 6.96
CA GLY A 93 1.47 25.78 8.13
C GLY A 93 2.75 25.47 8.94
N ILE A 94 2.61 25.40 10.26
CA ILE A 94 3.72 25.08 11.15
C ILE A 94 4.27 23.66 10.98
N PHE A 95 3.48 22.75 10.38
CA PHE A 95 3.91 21.38 10.09
C PHE A 95 4.38 21.19 8.64
N SER A 96 4.57 22.26 7.86
CA SER A 96 4.96 22.16 6.45
C SER A 96 6.25 21.35 6.23
N TRP A 97 7.26 21.55 7.06
CA TRP A 97 8.51 20.77 6.99
C TRP A 97 8.34 19.33 7.41
N LEU A 98 7.56 19.08 8.44
CA LEU A 98 7.22 17.74 8.88
C LEU A 98 6.44 16.99 7.78
N PHE A 99 5.51 17.68 7.11
CA PHE A 99 4.79 17.13 5.96
C PHE A 99 5.74 16.77 4.81
N ILE A 100 6.70 17.64 4.47
CA ILE A 100 7.68 17.36 3.41
C ILE A 100 8.49 16.11 3.74
N ILE A 101 8.99 15.97 4.96
CA ILE A 101 9.75 14.80 5.39
C ILE A 101 8.88 13.53 5.29
N GLN A 102 7.65 13.57 5.76
CA GLN A 102 6.71 12.45 5.64
C GLN A 102 6.43 12.10 4.18
N ALA A 103 6.24 13.11 3.33
CA ALA A 103 5.99 12.92 1.91
C ALA A 103 7.19 12.26 1.21
N VAL A 104 8.42 12.62 1.55
CA VAL A 104 9.63 11.95 1.05
C VAL A 104 9.64 10.47 1.43
N LEU A 105 9.30 10.15 2.68
CA LEU A 105 9.24 8.76 3.13
C LEU A 105 8.11 7.97 2.45
N ILE A 106 6.95 8.57 2.24
CA ILE A 106 5.85 7.95 1.48
C ILE A 106 6.28 7.69 0.02
N GLY A 107 6.95 8.66 -0.60
CA GLY A 107 7.51 8.49 -1.94
C GLY A 107 8.53 7.36 -2.00
N ALA A 108 9.41 7.24 -1.00
CA ALA A 108 10.37 6.15 -0.89
C ALA A 108 9.67 4.79 -0.80
N LEU A 109 8.53 4.69 -0.08
CA LEU A 109 7.73 3.46 0.00
C LEU A 109 7.14 3.08 -1.37
N PHE A 110 6.46 4.01 -2.05
CA PHE A 110 5.83 3.72 -3.35
C PHE A 110 6.86 3.46 -4.44
N LEU A 111 7.85 4.33 -4.59
CA LEU A 111 8.90 4.18 -5.59
C LEU A 111 9.77 2.97 -5.32
N GLY A 112 10.16 2.75 -4.07
CA GLY A 112 10.99 1.61 -3.66
C GLY A 112 10.30 0.28 -3.90
N ALA A 113 9.04 0.13 -3.44
CA ALA A 113 8.28 -1.10 -3.64
C ALA A 113 8.08 -1.44 -5.13
N ASN A 114 7.76 -0.44 -5.97
CA ASN A 114 7.63 -0.63 -7.41
C ASN A 114 8.99 -0.93 -8.08
N TYR A 115 10.05 -0.26 -7.67
CA TYR A 115 11.40 -0.52 -8.20
C TYR A 115 11.88 -1.92 -7.85
N TYR A 116 11.59 -2.41 -6.64
CA TYR A 116 11.85 -3.79 -6.26
C TYR A 116 11.12 -4.79 -7.18
N LEU A 117 9.84 -4.56 -7.48
CA LEU A 117 9.09 -5.40 -8.43
C LEU A 117 9.75 -5.40 -9.82
N TRP A 118 10.19 -4.24 -10.29
CA TRP A 118 10.89 -4.14 -11.55
C TRP A 118 12.19 -4.96 -11.58
N LEU A 119 13.04 -4.81 -10.57
CA LEU A 119 14.26 -5.60 -10.45
C LEU A 119 13.93 -7.10 -10.38
N GLY A 120 12.87 -7.45 -9.67
CA GLY A 120 12.38 -8.82 -9.58
C GLY A 120 11.94 -9.43 -10.91
N MET A 121 11.58 -8.63 -11.92
CA MET A 121 11.26 -9.16 -13.26
C MET A 121 12.46 -9.79 -13.96
N GLU A 122 13.70 -9.51 -13.55
CA GLU A 122 14.92 -10.11 -14.13
C GLU A 122 14.99 -11.61 -13.91
N ARG A 123 14.39 -12.11 -12.82
CA ARG A 123 14.35 -13.55 -12.50
C ARG A 123 13.16 -14.30 -13.12
N ILE A 124 12.21 -13.58 -13.77
CA ILE A 124 10.96 -14.14 -14.28
C ILE A 124 11.05 -14.35 -15.78
N PRO A 125 11.08 -15.60 -16.30
CA PRO A 125 11.05 -15.86 -17.74
C PRO A 125 9.80 -15.30 -18.36
N GLY A 126 9.93 -14.58 -19.49
CA GLY A 126 8.82 -13.95 -20.21
C GLY A 126 8.43 -12.54 -19.71
N ALA A 127 9.01 -12.06 -18.60
CA ALA A 127 8.73 -10.74 -18.06
C ALA A 127 9.33 -9.59 -18.89
N GLU A 128 10.27 -9.87 -19.80
CA GLU A 128 10.94 -8.89 -20.67
C GLU A 128 9.92 -8.06 -21.46
N ARG A 129 8.80 -8.68 -21.90
CA ARG A 129 7.71 -8.02 -22.62
C ARG A 129 7.04 -6.89 -21.82
N TYR A 130 7.01 -6.97 -20.48
CA TYR A 130 6.43 -5.97 -19.58
C TYR A 130 7.48 -5.03 -19.00
N ARG A 131 8.72 -5.46 -18.84
CA ARG A 131 9.82 -4.69 -18.28
C ARG A 131 10.02 -3.34 -18.99
N ARG A 132 9.78 -3.27 -20.30
CA ARG A 132 9.85 -2.04 -21.08
C ARG A 132 8.91 -0.93 -20.61
N PHE A 133 7.81 -1.26 -19.92
CA PHE A 133 6.84 -0.27 -19.42
C PHE A 133 7.22 0.29 -18.05
N THR A 134 8.06 -0.41 -17.32
CA THR A 134 8.38 -0.07 -15.93
C THR A 134 9.03 1.31 -15.76
N PRO A 135 9.96 1.78 -16.61
CA PRO A 135 10.50 3.14 -16.51
C PRO A 135 9.42 4.22 -16.62
N TYR A 136 8.41 4.02 -17.47
CA TYR A 136 7.29 4.95 -17.61
C TYR A 136 6.41 4.97 -16.35
N LEU A 137 6.16 3.80 -15.76
CA LEU A 137 5.40 3.70 -14.51
C LEU A 137 6.14 4.38 -13.35
N LEU A 138 7.45 4.17 -13.24
CA LEU A 138 8.28 4.88 -12.25
C LEU A 138 8.31 6.39 -12.51
N GLY A 139 8.33 6.83 -13.76
CA GLY A 139 8.23 8.22 -14.15
C GLY A 139 6.93 8.87 -13.69
N ILE A 140 5.78 8.20 -13.92
CA ILE A 140 4.46 8.65 -13.45
C ILE A 140 4.45 8.74 -11.93
N LEU A 141 4.94 7.71 -11.22
CA LEU A 141 5.03 7.72 -9.76
C LEU A 141 5.88 8.87 -9.26
N THR A 142 7.01 9.17 -9.91
CA THR A 142 7.89 10.27 -9.54
C THR A 142 7.20 11.63 -9.71
N VAL A 143 6.50 11.85 -10.81
CA VAL A 143 5.75 13.09 -11.05
C VAL A 143 4.65 13.26 -10.01
N CYS A 144 3.87 12.22 -9.76
CA CYS A 144 2.81 12.25 -8.75
C CYS A 144 3.38 12.48 -7.34
N PHE A 145 4.52 11.86 -7.04
CA PHE A 145 5.22 12.08 -5.79
C PHE A 145 5.67 13.54 -5.60
N LEU A 146 6.21 14.18 -6.64
CA LEU A 146 6.59 15.59 -6.57
C LEU A 146 5.39 16.51 -6.32
N VAL A 147 4.23 16.20 -6.91
CA VAL A 147 2.98 16.91 -6.62
C VAL A 147 2.54 16.67 -5.17
N TRP A 148 2.57 15.44 -4.70
CA TRP A 148 2.23 15.09 -3.32
C TRP A 148 3.15 15.77 -2.31
N LEU A 149 4.45 15.88 -2.61
CA LEU A 149 5.48 16.50 -1.76
C LEU A 149 5.21 17.98 -1.48
N THR A 150 4.49 18.68 -2.35
CA THR A 150 4.24 20.12 -2.24
C THR A 150 3.29 20.39 -1.05
N PRO A 151 3.69 21.13 0.01
CA PRO A 151 2.81 21.41 1.14
C PRO A 151 1.71 22.43 0.75
N HIS A 152 0.66 22.55 1.59
CA HIS A 152 -0.37 23.59 1.40
C HIS A 152 0.20 25.00 1.54
N SER A 153 1.12 25.18 2.50
CA SER A 153 1.86 26.40 2.73
C SER A 153 3.22 26.06 3.26
N LEU A 154 4.19 26.92 3.02
CA LEU A 154 5.55 26.81 3.55
C LEU A 154 5.83 28.02 4.41
N VAL A 155 6.00 27.82 5.72
CA VAL A 155 6.18 28.90 6.69
C VAL A 155 7.30 28.55 7.66
N ALA A 156 8.05 29.59 8.08
CA ALA A 156 9.15 29.42 9.02
C ALA A 156 8.72 29.57 10.50
N SER A 157 7.61 30.26 10.75
CA SER A 157 7.14 30.54 12.10
C SER A 157 5.63 30.51 12.21
N LEU A 158 5.12 30.36 13.45
CA LEU A 158 3.69 30.44 13.74
C LEU A 158 3.08 31.80 13.41
N GLU A 159 3.86 32.88 13.60
CA GLU A 159 3.42 34.23 13.27
C GLU A 159 3.23 34.38 11.77
N GLU A 160 4.18 33.88 10.97
CA GLU A 160 4.09 33.87 9.51
C GLU A 160 2.88 33.02 9.05
N ALA A 161 2.65 31.85 9.64
CA ALA A 161 1.49 31.02 9.34
C ALA A 161 0.16 31.75 9.57
N ARG A 162 0.07 32.54 10.64
CA ARG A 162 -1.13 33.35 10.95
C ARG A 162 -1.34 34.51 9.97
N LYS A 163 -0.24 35.11 9.49
CA LYS A 163 -0.29 36.23 8.53
C LYS A 163 -0.61 35.77 7.11
N MET A 164 -0.07 34.62 6.70
CA MET A 164 -0.12 34.18 5.30
C MET A 164 -1.48 33.59 4.89
N GLY A 165 -2.21 32.92 5.76
CA GLY A 165 -3.57 32.43 5.48
C GLY A 165 -3.74 31.45 4.30
N GLY A 166 -2.67 31.10 3.57
CA GLY A 166 -2.74 30.23 2.40
C GLY A 166 -1.43 30.20 1.60
N ALA A 167 -1.48 29.53 0.45
CA ALA A 167 -0.36 29.40 -0.45
C ALA A 167 -0.11 30.70 -1.25
N HIS A 168 1.04 31.33 -1.06
CA HIS A 168 1.41 32.55 -1.79
C HIS A 168 2.40 32.29 -2.94
N HIS A 169 3.13 31.17 -2.90
CA HIS A 169 4.02 30.80 -3.98
C HIS A 169 3.24 30.17 -5.14
N PRO A 170 3.53 30.51 -6.43
CA PRO A 170 2.80 29.97 -7.57
C PRO A 170 2.71 28.44 -7.58
N LEU A 171 3.81 27.74 -7.29
CA LEU A 171 3.82 26.27 -7.22
C LEU A 171 2.96 25.72 -6.07
N LEU A 172 2.95 26.39 -4.91
CA LEU A 172 2.08 26.02 -3.79
C LEU A 172 0.61 26.24 -4.15
N GLY A 173 0.29 27.30 -4.88
CA GLY A 173 -1.05 27.60 -5.38
C GLY A 173 -1.57 26.55 -6.37
N VAL A 174 -0.67 25.92 -7.15
CA VAL A 174 -1.05 24.89 -8.15
C VAL A 174 -1.00 23.49 -7.56
N PHE A 175 0.11 23.10 -6.95
CA PHE A 175 0.33 21.71 -6.51
C PHE A 175 0.06 21.49 -5.02
N GLY A 176 0.07 22.51 -4.20
CA GLY A 176 -0.18 22.42 -2.77
C GLY A 176 -1.63 22.20 -2.40
N VAL A 177 -2.57 22.48 -3.31
CA VAL A 177 -4.01 22.31 -3.04
C VAL A 177 -4.42 20.83 -2.95
N MET A 178 -5.46 20.56 -2.15
CA MET A 178 -5.94 19.21 -1.90
C MET A 178 -6.35 18.46 -3.17
N SER A 179 -6.90 19.17 -4.15
CA SER A 179 -7.28 18.61 -5.46
C SER A 179 -6.11 17.96 -6.18
N ALA A 180 -4.97 18.66 -6.27
CA ALA A 180 -3.75 18.14 -6.89
C ALA A 180 -3.22 16.93 -6.14
N LYS A 181 -3.17 17.02 -4.80
CA LYS A 181 -2.68 15.93 -3.93
C LYS A 181 -3.52 14.67 -4.04
N ASN A 182 -4.85 14.80 -3.99
CA ASN A 182 -5.76 13.66 -4.14
C ASN A 182 -5.59 13.00 -5.52
N THR A 183 -5.48 13.81 -6.58
CA THR A 183 -5.21 13.30 -7.93
C THR A 183 -3.89 12.55 -7.97
N ALA A 184 -2.81 13.13 -7.46
CA ALA A 184 -1.50 12.51 -7.44
C ALA A 184 -1.51 11.16 -6.72
N VAL A 185 -2.10 11.07 -5.52
CA VAL A 185 -2.15 9.83 -4.74
C VAL A 185 -3.01 8.78 -5.44
N ASN A 186 -4.17 9.13 -5.99
CA ASN A 186 -5.02 8.19 -6.72
C ASN A 186 -4.32 7.63 -7.97
N ILE A 187 -3.59 8.46 -8.72
CA ILE A 187 -2.77 8.00 -9.85
C ILE A 187 -1.60 7.12 -9.37
N MET A 188 -0.97 7.42 -8.23
CA MET A 188 0.06 6.55 -7.64
C MET A 188 -0.50 5.16 -7.29
N ILE A 189 -1.71 5.09 -6.73
CA ILE A 189 -2.39 3.82 -6.41
C ILE A 189 -2.66 3.02 -7.69
N LEU A 190 -3.27 3.64 -8.70
CA LEU A 190 -3.53 3.01 -9.99
C LEU A 190 -2.25 2.50 -10.66
N THR A 191 -1.19 3.31 -10.64
CA THR A 191 0.10 2.97 -11.23
C THR A 191 0.77 1.81 -10.48
N THR A 192 0.73 1.80 -9.15
CA THR A 192 1.25 0.71 -8.32
C THR A 192 0.48 -0.59 -8.58
N PHE A 193 -0.84 -0.50 -8.68
CA PHE A 193 -1.66 -1.66 -9.00
C PHE A 193 -1.37 -2.20 -10.42
N LEU A 194 -1.20 -1.33 -11.39
CA LEU A 194 -0.80 -1.74 -12.75
C LEU A 194 0.59 -2.42 -12.75
N SER A 195 1.57 -1.84 -12.05
CA SER A 195 2.91 -2.44 -11.90
C SER A 195 2.83 -3.86 -11.32
N PHE A 196 2.01 -4.03 -10.27
CA PHE A 196 1.77 -5.32 -9.65
C PHE A 196 1.13 -6.32 -10.60
N LEU A 197 0.11 -5.93 -11.38
CA LEU A 197 -0.52 -6.79 -12.39
C LEU A 197 0.49 -7.22 -13.46
N LEU A 198 1.32 -6.30 -13.96
CA LEU A 198 2.35 -6.61 -14.95
C LEU A 198 3.40 -7.58 -14.40
N TYR A 199 3.84 -7.38 -13.16
CA TYR A 199 4.74 -8.30 -12.48
C TYR A 199 4.13 -9.70 -12.36
N ARG A 200 2.90 -9.80 -11.86
CA ARG A 200 2.17 -11.07 -11.69
C ARG A 200 1.99 -11.84 -13.00
N ARG A 201 1.84 -11.12 -14.10
CA ARG A 201 1.70 -11.72 -15.44
C ARG A 201 3.04 -12.08 -16.10
N GLY A 202 4.15 -11.70 -15.52
CA GLY A 202 5.47 -11.82 -16.13
C GLY A 202 5.75 -13.19 -16.70
N ASN A 203 5.52 -14.26 -15.94
CA ASN A 203 5.74 -15.64 -16.35
C ASN A 203 4.50 -16.35 -16.94
N LYS A 204 3.38 -15.62 -17.17
CA LYS A 204 2.18 -16.23 -17.75
C LYS A 204 2.24 -16.23 -19.26
N GLY A 205 1.92 -17.37 -19.85
CA GLY A 205 1.83 -17.54 -21.31
C GLY A 205 0.55 -16.91 -21.88
N ALA A 206 -0.20 -17.68 -22.65
CA ALA A 206 -1.45 -17.23 -23.23
C ALA A 206 -2.55 -17.07 -22.15
N LEU A 207 -3.48 -16.16 -22.41
CA LEU A 207 -4.72 -16.03 -21.65
C LEU A 207 -5.53 -17.33 -21.73
N ILE A 208 -6.19 -17.68 -20.62
CA ILE A 208 -7.14 -18.81 -20.66
C ILE A 208 -8.41 -18.35 -21.38
N PRO A 209 -8.82 -19.03 -22.45
CA PRO A 209 -10.06 -18.71 -23.13
C PRO A 209 -11.26 -18.81 -22.18
N MET A 210 -12.18 -17.85 -22.29
CA MET A 210 -13.37 -17.82 -21.43
C MET A 210 -14.23 -19.08 -21.57
N ALA A 211 -14.19 -19.77 -22.72
CA ALA A 211 -14.86 -21.06 -22.92
C ALA A 211 -14.37 -22.14 -21.95
N GLN A 212 -13.11 -22.09 -21.56
CA GLN A 212 -12.48 -23.04 -20.60
C GLN A 212 -12.73 -22.66 -19.14
N GLN A 213 -13.25 -21.46 -18.87
CA GLN A 213 -13.55 -21.03 -17.50
C GLN A 213 -14.86 -21.68 -16.99
N SER A 214 -14.87 -22.01 -15.70
CA SER A 214 -16.07 -22.54 -15.06
C SER A 214 -17.22 -21.53 -15.08
N THR A 215 -18.46 -22.04 -15.10
CA THR A 215 -19.65 -21.19 -14.98
C THR A 215 -19.61 -20.38 -13.69
N ALA A 216 -19.12 -20.95 -12.58
CA ALA A 216 -18.97 -20.26 -11.32
C ALA A 216 -18.04 -19.04 -11.43
N SER A 217 -16.90 -19.15 -12.15
CA SER A 217 -15.98 -18.02 -12.36
C SER A 217 -16.63 -16.89 -13.18
N LYS A 218 -17.43 -17.23 -14.20
CA LYS A 218 -18.16 -16.25 -15.02
C LYS A 218 -19.24 -15.54 -14.22
N VAL A 219 -20.01 -16.29 -13.43
CA VAL A 219 -21.05 -15.73 -12.55
C VAL A 219 -20.42 -14.86 -11.47
N ALA A 220 -19.32 -15.30 -10.83
CA ALA A 220 -18.61 -14.52 -9.83
C ALA A 220 -18.11 -13.18 -10.42
N LEU A 221 -17.54 -13.19 -11.64
CA LEU A 221 -17.10 -11.96 -12.31
C LEU A 221 -18.28 -11.01 -12.58
N ALA A 222 -19.40 -11.53 -13.03
CA ALA A 222 -20.61 -10.74 -13.27
C ALA A 222 -21.17 -10.15 -11.96
N LEU A 223 -21.22 -10.95 -10.87
CA LEU A 223 -21.66 -10.48 -9.56
C LEU A 223 -20.73 -9.41 -8.99
N ILE A 224 -19.41 -9.59 -9.08
CA ILE A 224 -18.43 -8.58 -8.62
C ILE A 224 -18.60 -7.29 -9.42
N THR A 225 -18.84 -7.38 -10.74
CA THR A 225 -19.09 -6.19 -11.55
C THR A 225 -20.39 -5.48 -11.15
N ALA A 226 -21.46 -6.23 -10.88
CA ALA A 226 -22.71 -5.67 -10.38
C ALA A 226 -22.56 -5.02 -8.99
N LEU A 227 -21.85 -5.68 -8.08
CA LEU A 227 -21.54 -5.11 -6.75
C LEU A 227 -20.69 -3.85 -6.84
N ALA A 228 -19.81 -3.72 -7.84
CA ALA A 228 -19.07 -2.48 -8.07
C ALA A 228 -20.00 -1.30 -8.43
N VAL A 229 -21.05 -1.53 -9.22
CA VAL A 229 -22.07 -0.49 -9.51
C VAL A 229 -22.85 -0.11 -8.25
N VAL A 230 -23.21 -1.10 -7.41
CA VAL A 230 -23.85 -0.83 -6.12
C VAL A 230 -22.91 -0.01 -5.21
N LEU A 231 -21.63 -0.34 -5.17
CA LEU A 231 -20.62 0.40 -4.39
C LEU A 231 -20.56 1.87 -4.83
N LEU A 232 -20.51 2.16 -6.13
CA LEU A 232 -20.52 3.53 -6.65
C LEU A 232 -21.76 4.31 -6.16
N THR A 233 -22.92 3.66 -6.16
CA THR A 233 -24.18 4.26 -5.70
C THR A 233 -24.15 4.51 -4.18
N VAL A 234 -23.71 3.53 -3.39
CA VAL A 234 -23.64 3.62 -1.91
C VAL A 234 -22.65 4.69 -1.47
N LEU A 235 -21.55 4.87 -2.21
CA LEU A 235 -20.57 5.93 -1.95
C LEU A 235 -21.08 7.34 -2.33
N GLY A 236 -22.29 7.44 -2.86
CA GLY A 236 -22.96 8.72 -3.13
C GLY A 236 -22.49 9.40 -4.42
N ASN A 237 -22.00 8.63 -5.39
CA ASN A 237 -21.65 9.17 -6.70
C ASN A 237 -22.89 9.74 -7.42
N PRO A 238 -22.75 10.85 -8.16
CA PRO A 238 -23.85 11.39 -8.96
C PRO A 238 -24.40 10.35 -9.94
N PRO A 239 -25.74 10.27 -10.12
CA PRO A 239 -26.37 9.24 -10.97
C PRO A 239 -25.83 9.20 -12.41
N PHE A 240 -25.52 10.35 -13.01
CA PHE A 240 -24.93 10.42 -14.36
C PHE A 240 -23.55 9.78 -14.41
N LEU A 241 -22.72 9.95 -13.37
CA LEU A 241 -21.40 9.34 -13.28
C LEU A 241 -21.51 7.84 -13.08
N VAL A 242 -22.40 7.40 -12.16
CA VAL A 242 -22.70 5.97 -11.96
C VAL A 242 -23.12 5.31 -13.28
N LEU A 243 -23.95 5.98 -14.07
CA LEU A 243 -24.38 5.45 -15.38
C LEU A 243 -23.21 5.28 -16.36
N ILE A 244 -22.33 6.28 -16.44
CA ILE A 244 -21.14 6.21 -17.31
C ILE A 244 -20.20 5.10 -16.85
N GLU A 245 -19.88 5.04 -15.56
CA GLU A 245 -18.98 4.02 -15.00
C GLU A 245 -19.60 2.62 -15.11
N ALA A 246 -20.91 2.47 -14.92
CA ALA A 246 -21.62 1.22 -15.11
C ALA A 246 -21.57 0.76 -16.58
N ALA A 247 -21.74 1.66 -17.55
CA ALA A 247 -21.61 1.33 -18.97
C ALA A 247 -20.20 0.82 -19.29
N VAL A 248 -19.17 1.46 -18.76
CA VAL A 248 -17.77 1.02 -18.93
C VAL A 248 -17.53 -0.33 -18.26
N LEU A 249 -18.07 -0.55 -17.05
CA LEU A 249 -17.99 -1.83 -16.35
C LEU A 249 -18.64 -2.98 -17.15
N VAL A 250 -19.83 -2.75 -17.69
CA VAL A 250 -20.52 -3.73 -18.54
C VAL A 250 -19.70 -4.01 -19.81
N LEU A 251 -19.13 -2.98 -20.43
CA LEU A 251 -18.27 -3.15 -21.61
C LEU A 251 -16.99 -3.92 -21.26
N ALA A 252 -16.36 -3.63 -20.12
CA ALA A 252 -15.18 -4.35 -19.65
C ALA A 252 -15.49 -5.83 -19.36
N LEU A 253 -16.65 -6.13 -18.77
CA LEU A 253 -17.15 -7.49 -18.60
C LEU A 253 -17.38 -8.17 -19.94
N ALA A 254 -18.05 -7.51 -20.89
CA ALA A 254 -18.28 -8.05 -22.23
C ALA A 254 -16.97 -8.35 -22.97
N LEU A 255 -15.98 -7.47 -22.88
CA LEU A 255 -14.64 -7.69 -23.42
C LEU A 255 -13.94 -8.88 -22.74
N ALA A 256 -14.08 -9.04 -21.42
CA ALA A 256 -13.53 -10.19 -20.72
C ALA A 256 -14.18 -11.50 -21.20
N LEU A 257 -15.50 -11.53 -21.34
CA LEU A 257 -16.24 -12.67 -21.86
C LEU A 257 -15.92 -12.99 -23.34
N ALA A 258 -15.56 -11.97 -24.12
CA ALA A 258 -15.10 -12.09 -25.49
C ALA A 258 -13.60 -12.44 -25.65
N ASN A 259 -12.92 -12.92 -24.62
CA ASN A 259 -11.48 -13.23 -24.59
C ASN A 259 -10.57 -12.01 -24.80
N ARG A 260 -11.06 -10.81 -24.52
CA ARG A 260 -10.34 -9.54 -24.61
C ARG A 260 -10.22 -8.87 -23.23
N GLY A 261 -10.07 -9.66 -22.15
CA GLY A 261 -10.07 -9.17 -20.78
C GLY A 261 -8.99 -8.12 -20.47
N THR A 262 -7.82 -8.19 -21.12
CA THR A 262 -6.78 -7.15 -20.99
C THR A 262 -7.21 -5.80 -21.56
N TRP A 263 -7.99 -5.77 -22.64
CA TRP A 263 -8.58 -4.54 -23.15
C TRP A 263 -9.65 -3.98 -22.22
N GLY A 264 -10.48 -4.88 -21.63
CA GLY A 264 -11.45 -4.50 -20.60
C GLY A 264 -10.78 -3.84 -19.39
N GLN A 265 -9.67 -4.41 -18.92
CA GLN A 265 -8.89 -3.80 -17.83
C GLN A 265 -8.29 -2.45 -18.25
N GLY A 266 -7.73 -2.34 -19.45
CA GLY A 266 -7.22 -1.08 -19.98
C GLY A 266 -8.29 0.01 -20.00
N LEU A 267 -9.51 -0.35 -20.40
CA LEU A 267 -10.66 0.56 -20.40
C LEU A 267 -11.04 1.02 -18.96
N LEU A 268 -11.02 0.11 -17.97
CA LEU A 268 -11.25 0.45 -16.57
C LEU A 268 -10.19 1.41 -16.03
N PHE A 269 -8.91 1.18 -16.32
CA PHE A 269 -7.83 2.09 -15.94
C PHE A 269 -7.99 3.48 -16.58
N LEU A 270 -8.32 3.52 -17.88
CA LEU A 270 -8.56 4.77 -18.59
C LEU A 270 -9.74 5.55 -17.99
N MET A 271 -10.84 4.87 -17.70
CA MET A 271 -12.01 5.45 -17.06
C MET A 271 -11.63 6.08 -15.70
N SER A 272 -11.01 5.30 -14.81
CA SER A 272 -10.65 5.78 -13.49
C SER A 272 -9.63 6.93 -13.55
N ALA A 273 -8.60 6.83 -14.38
CA ALA A 273 -7.66 7.92 -14.58
C ALA A 273 -8.34 9.20 -15.08
N SER A 274 -9.31 9.06 -16.01
CA SER A 274 -10.08 10.18 -16.53
C SER A 274 -10.95 10.83 -15.44
N VAL A 275 -11.64 10.04 -14.62
CA VAL A 275 -12.44 10.54 -13.49
C VAL A 275 -11.53 11.27 -12.48
N VAL A 276 -10.40 10.65 -12.12
CA VAL A 276 -9.44 11.21 -11.16
C VAL A 276 -8.89 12.55 -11.66
N ILE A 277 -8.46 12.62 -12.91
CA ILE A 277 -7.90 13.85 -13.51
C ILE A 277 -8.98 14.92 -13.66
N PHE A 278 -10.17 14.55 -14.17
CA PHE A 278 -11.27 15.48 -14.36
C PHE A 278 -11.65 16.19 -13.06
N TYR A 279 -11.93 15.44 -12.00
CA TYR A 279 -12.26 16.03 -10.68
C TYR A 279 -11.06 16.71 -10.02
N GLY A 280 -9.85 16.27 -10.31
CA GLY A 280 -8.64 16.98 -9.93
C GLY A 280 -8.57 18.38 -10.50
N VAL A 281 -8.77 18.53 -11.80
CA VAL A 281 -8.76 19.81 -12.49
C VAL A 281 -9.98 20.65 -12.11
N TYR A 282 -11.17 20.06 -12.11
CA TYR A 282 -12.42 20.74 -11.76
C TYR A 282 -12.39 21.30 -10.33
N GLY A 283 -11.69 20.59 -9.42
CA GLY A 283 -11.50 21.05 -8.04
C GLY A 283 -10.81 22.40 -7.86
N TYR A 284 -10.14 22.94 -8.88
CA TYR A 284 -9.59 24.30 -8.83
C TYR A 284 -10.64 25.39 -9.01
N PHE A 285 -11.79 25.06 -9.59
CA PHE A 285 -12.83 26.01 -9.95
C PHE A 285 -14.01 26.03 -8.97
N VAL A 286 -13.90 25.26 -7.87
CA VAL A 286 -14.98 25.11 -6.88
C VAL A 286 -14.47 25.41 -5.47
N GLU A 287 -15.43 25.72 -4.59
CA GLU A 287 -15.17 25.97 -3.17
C GLU A 287 -14.60 24.74 -2.47
N ALA A 288 -13.89 24.94 -1.35
CA ALA A 288 -13.20 23.90 -0.61
C ALA A 288 -14.15 22.78 -0.14
N ILE A 289 -15.37 23.11 0.28
CA ILE A 289 -16.34 22.14 0.74
C ILE A 289 -16.83 21.21 -0.38
N VAL A 290 -17.02 21.74 -1.59
CA VAL A 290 -17.38 20.95 -2.78
C VAL A 290 -16.22 20.06 -3.20
N ARG A 291 -15.00 20.59 -3.14
CA ARG A 291 -13.75 19.91 -3.47
C ARG A 291 -13.51 18.66 -2.61
N ILE A 292 -13.86 18.70 -1.33
CA ILE A 292 -13.78 17.54 -0.43
C ILE A 292 -14.67 16.40 -0.94
N GLY A 293 -15.86 16.71 -1.47
CA GLY A 293 -16.76 15.73 -2.07
C GLY A 293 -16.14 15.00 -3.28
N PHE A 294 -15.33 15.68 -4.09
CA PHE A 294 -14.67 15.08 -5.26
C PHE A 294 -13.66 13.98 -4.90
N SER A 295 -13.09 14.01 -3.69
CA SER A 295 -12.24 12.94 -3.19
C SER A 295 -12.98 11.59 -3.15
N ILE A 296 -14.25 11.58 -2.81
CA ILE A 296 -15.07 10.35 -2.77
C ILE A 296 -15.27 9.81 -4.19
N LEU A 297 -15.53 10.68 -5.16
CA LEU A 297 -15.75 10.30 -6.56
C LEU A 297 -14.46 9.69 -7.17
N GLN A 298 -13.32 10.30 -6.90
CA GLN A 298 -12.03 9.79 -7.33
C GLN A 298 -11.73 8.42 -6.70
N VAL A 299 -11.88 8.30 -5.37
CA VAL A 299 -11.61 7.08 -4.61
C VAL A 299 -12.53 5.93 -5.03
N SER A 300 -13.82 6.20 -5.21
CA SER A 300 -14.79 5.17 -5.62
C SER A 300 -14.45 4.59 -6.99
N SER A 301 -14.09 5.44 -7.96
CA SER A 301 -13.66 4.99 -9.28
C SER A 301 -12.38 4.14 -9.22
N VAL A 302 -11.40 4.53 -8.40
CA VAL A 302 -10.18 3.73 -8.17
C VAL A 302 -10.49 2.38 -7.54
N LEU A 303 -11.33 2.34 -6.48
CA LEU A 303 -11.74 1.09 -5.82
C LEU A 303 -12.41 0.11 -6.79
N VAL A 304 -13.27 0.61 -7.68
CA VAL A 304 -13.90 -0.21 -8.72
C VAL A 304 -12.86 -0.86 -9.62
N VAL A 305 -11.85 -0.13 -10.06
CA VAL A 305 -10.76 -0.67 -10.89
C VAL A 305 -9.94 -1.71 -10.13
N LEU A 306 -9.65 -1.48 -8.85
CA LEU A 306 -8.93 -2.45 -8.02
C LEU A 306 -9.71 -3.76 -7.91
N VAL A 307 -11.01 -3.68 -7.62
CA VAL A 307 -11.86 -4.86 -7.40
C VAL A 307 -12.13 -5.61 -8.72
N VAL A 308 -12.69 -4.91 -9.71
CA VAL A 308 -13.08 -5.55 -10.99
C VAL A 308 -11.86 -5.90 -11.82
N GLY A 309 -10.84 -5.05 -11.84
CA GLY A 309 -9.57 -5.33 -12.50
C GLY A 309 -8.89 -6.58 -11.96
N THR A 310 -8.88 -6.77 -10.63
CA THR A 310 -8.37 -7.99 -9.99
C THR A 310 -9.21 -9.21 -10.35
N ALA A 311 -10.53 -9.09 -10.32
CA ALA A 311 -11.43 -10.20 -10.69
C ALA A 311 -11.21 -10.65 -12.14
N ILE A 312 -11.12 -9.71 -13.07
CA ILE A 312 -10.79 -10.02 -14.47
C ILE A 312 -9.42 -10.70 -14.56
N ASP A 313 -8.39 -10.16 -13.86
CA ASP A 313 -7.03 -10.74 -13.88
C ASP A 313 -7.01 -12.18 -13.38
N ILE A 314 -7.72 -12.46 -12.29
CA ILE A 314 -7.84 -13.81 -11.74
C ILE A 314 -8.47 -14.74 -12.76
N VAL A 315 -9.58 -14.34 -13.38
CA VAL A 315 -10.31 -15.17 -14.32
C VAL A 315 -9.47 -15.48 -15.57
N ILE A 316 -8.79 -14.50 -16.14
CA ILE A 316 -8.06 -14.69 -17.41
C ILE A 316 -6.65 -15.29 -17.26
N PHE A 317 -6.04 -15.23 -16.05
CA PHE A 317 -4.66 -15.69 -15.83
C PHE A 317 -4.51 -16.81 -14.80
N ARG A 318 -5.53 -17.10 -13.98
CA ARG A 318 -5.44 -18.21 -13.00
C ARG A 318 -5.37 -19.53 -13.74
N GLY A 319 -4.27 -20.27 -13.52
CA GLY A 319 -4.02 -21.55 -14.22
C GLY A 319 -3.49 -21.39 -15.62
N ALA A 320 -3.20 -20.18 -16.11
CA ALA A 320 -2.52 -19.98 -17.39
C ALA A 320 -1.15 -20.69 -17.39
N PRO A 321 -0.74 -21.30 -18.51
CA PRO A 321 0.54 -22.00 -18.62
C PRO A 321 1.68 -21.02 -18.31
N LEU A 322 2.70 -21.52 -17.59
CA LEU A 322 3.88 -20.74 -17.29
C LEU A 322 4.84 -20.75 -18.48
N VAL A 323 5.51 -19.63 -18.74
CA VAL A 323 6.60 -19.53 -19.73
C VAL A 323 7.85 -20.28 -19.24
N GLY A 324 8.05 -20.31 -17.91
CA GLY A 324 9.11 -21.01 -17.25
C GLY A 324 9.07 -20.77 -15.75
N ASP A 325 9.90 -21.48 -15.01
CA ASP A 325 9.99 -21.35 -13.57
C ASP A 325 10.72 -20.05 -13.17
N ILE A 326 10.30 -19.46 -12.06
CA ILE A 326 10.94 -18.28 -11.50
C ILE A 326 12.32 -18.70 -10.95
N ARG A 327 13.36 -18.01 -11.37
CA ARG A 327 14.74 -18.27 -10.94
C ARG A 327 15.04 -17.55 -9.62
N TRP A 328 14.55 -18.13 -8.53
CA TRP A 328 14.78 -17.60 -7.20
C TRP A 328 16.27 -17.52 -6.87
N GLY A 329 16.67 -16.51 -6.11
CA GLY A 329 18.06 -16.21 -5.78
C GLY A 329 18.81 -15.37 -6.82
N LYS A 330 18.20 -15.13 -7.99
CA LYS A 330 18.82 -14.40 -9.12
C LYS A 330 18.40 -12.92 -9.23
N ILE A 331 17.72 -12.39 -8.22
CA ILE A 331 17.43 -10.95 -8.17
C ILE A 331 18.75 -10.17 -7.92
N PRO A 332 18.95 -8.99 -8.54
CA PRO A 332 20.12 -8.17 -8.27
C PRO A 332 20.23 -7.78 -6.79
N GLU A 333 21.44 -7.81 -6.23
CA GLU A 333 21.67 -7.48 -4.81
C GLU A 333 21.19 -6.09 -4.41
N ARG A 334 21.26 -5.12 -5.34
CA ARG A 334 20.70 -3.77 -5.12
C ARG A 334 19.23 -3.76 -4.74
N ALA A 335 18.46 -4.80 -5.09
CA ALA A 335 17.05 -4.94 -4.68
C ALA A 335 16.92 -5.14 -3.18
N GLN A 336 17.90 -5.76 -2.52
CA GLN A 336 17.87 -6.02 -1.09
C GLN A 336 18.00 -4.71 -0.28
N TYR A 337 18.81 -3.77 -0.75
CA TYR A 337 18.92 -2.44 -0.11
C TYR A 337 17.62 -1.65 -0.15
N ILE A 338 16.80 -1.89 -1.19
CA ILE A 338 15.46 -1.29 -1.26
C ILE A 338 14.56 -1.82 -0.15
N LEU A 339 14.61 -3.12 0.15
CA LEU A 339 13.82 -3.72 1.23
C LEU A 339 14.21 -3.13 2.61
N PHE A 340 15.48 -2.86 2.85
CA PHE A 340 15.91 -2.10 4.04
C PHE A 340 15.37 -0.68 4.05
N LEU A 341 15.42 0.01 2.90
CA LEU A 341 14.88 1.36 2.77
C LEU A 341 13.38 1.39 3.10
N LEU A 342 12.61 0.40 2.64
CA LEU A 342 11.18 0.31 2.93
C LEU A 342 10.92 0.18 4.44
N ALA A 343 11.57 -0.76 5.12
CA ALA A 343 11.40 -0.95 6.56
C ALA A 343 11.81 0.28 7.37
N THR A 344 12.92 0.91 7.02
CA THR A 344 13.42 2.14 7.65
C THR A 344 12.44 3.28 7.42
N SER A 345 11.95 3.47 6.19
CA SER A 345 11.00 4.53 5.86
C SER A 345 9.69 4.38 6.62
N PHE A 346 9.16 3.16 6.76
CA PHE A 346 7.98 2.89 7.57
C PHE A 346 8.20 3.22 9.05
N THR A 347 9.35 2.84 9.61
CA THR A 347 9.67 3.12 11.02
C THR A 347 9.67 4.61 11.31
N TRP A 348 10.36 5.40 10.49
CA TRP A 348 10.40 6.85 10.62
C TRP A 348 9.03 7.48 10.39
N LEU A 349 8.30 7.01 9.38
CA LEU A 349 6.96 7.53 9.06
C LEU A 349 5.99 7.35 10.24
N MET A 350 6.00 6.20 10.90
CA MET A 350 5.16 5.95 12.07
C MET A 350 5.47 6.91 13.22
N GLY A 351 6.74 7.18 13.48
CA GLY A 351 7.16 8.15 14.50
C GLY A 351 6.71 9.56 14.19
N LEU A 352 6.94 10.02 12.96
CA LEU A 352 6.55 11.37 12.50
C LEU A 352 5.03 11.55 12.46
N MET A 353 4.28 10.54 12.03
CA MET A 353 2.81 10.57 12.06
C MET A 353 2.26 10.62 13.49
N GLY A 354 2.91 9.93 14.43
CA GLY A 354 2.60 10.02 15.86
C GLY A 354 2.81 11.42 16.40
N TYR A 355 3.92 12.07 16.02
CA TYR A 355 4.21 13.45 16.38
C TYR A 355 3.18 14.43 15.80
N ALA A 356 2.90 14.36 14.49
CA ALA A 356 1.92 15.21 13.83
C ALA A 356 0.54 15.06 14.48
N ARG A 357 0.09 13.83 14.74
CA ARG A 357 -1.17 13.56 15.41
C ARG A 357 -1.23 14.20 16.81
N SER A 358 -0.16 14.10 17.58
CA SER A 358 -0.09 14.70 18.93
C SER A 358 -0.15 16.22 18.86
N GLY A 359 0.54 16.84 17.91
CA GLY A 359 0.49 18.29 17.70
C GLY A 359 -0.86 18.80 17.23
N LEU A 360 -1.59 18.02 16.42
CA LEU A 360 -2.94 18.37 15.93
C LEU A 360 -4.01 18.26 17.02
N ARG A 361 -3.77 17.52 18.10
CA ARG A 361 -4.72 17.42 19.22
C ARG A 361 -4.99 18.74 19.93
N THR A 362 -4.12 19.72 19.77
CA THR A 362 -4.18 21.01 20.47
C THR A 362 -4.26 20.81 21.99
N HIS A 363 -5.42 21.09 22.61
CA HIS A 363 -5.65 20.91 24.05
C HIS A 363 -6.64 19.77 24.36
N TRP A 364 -6.89 18.89 23.39
CA TRP A 364 -7.80 17.76 23.55
C TRP A 364 -7.06 16.46 23.86
N HIS A 365 -7.35 15.85 24.99
CA HIS A 365 -6.95 14.48 25.30
C HIS A 365 -7.73 13.49 24.40
N ILE A 366 -9.03 13.69 24.33
CA ILE A 366 -9.95 13.04 23.37
C ILE A 366 -10.77 14.13 22.71
N PHE A 367 -10.72 14.26 21.40
CA PHE A 367 -11.43 15.32 20.69
C PHE A 367 -12.90 15.41 21.08
N ASN A 368 -13.37 16.59 21.45
CA ASN A 368 -14.73 16.94 21.90
C ASN A 368 -15.25 16.19 23.12
N VAL A 369 -14.46 15.35 23.78
CA VAL A 369 -14.87 14.57 24.95
C VAL A 369 -14.10 14.96 26.19
N VAL A 370 -12.78 14.92 26.15
CA VAL A 370 -11.91 15.20 27.31
C VAL A 370 -10.80 16.17 26.91
N ARG A 371 -10.64 17.25 27.67
CA ARG A 371 -9.53 18.20 27.53
C ARG A 371 -8.35 17.77 28.36
N ASP A 372 -7.12 18.14 27.95
CA ASP A 372 -5.87 17.76 28.64
C ASP A 372 -5.80 18.21 30.10
N TYR A 373 -6.47 19.32 30.44
CA TYR A 373 -6.51 19.84 31.82
C TYR A 373 -7.71 19.32 32.63
N SER A 374 -8.53 18.46 32.07
CA SER A 374 -9.63 17.82 32.80
C SER A 374 -9.10 16.78 33.78
N SER A 375 -9.71 16.69 34.96
CA SER A 375 -9.44 15.60 35.91
C SER A 375 -9.65 14.21 35.32
N ASP A 376 -10.50 14.11 34.30
CA ASP A 376 -10.81 12.84 33.63
C ASP A 376 -9.71 12.38 32.65
N ALA A 377 -8.77 13.27 32.29
CA ALA A 377 -7.69 12.96 31.37
C ALA A 377 -6.66 12.00 31.95
N PHE A 378 -6.47 12.03 33.27
CA PHE A 378 -5.41 11.29 33.99
C PHE A 378 -5.99 10.56 35.21
N THR A 379 -7.04 9.78 34.98
CA THR A 379 -7.67 8.98 36.04
C THR A 379 -6.82 7.75 36.40
N PRO A 380 -6.92 7.22 37.64
CA PRO A 380 -6.29 5.93 38.01
C PRO A 380 -6.67 4.80 37.04
N ARG A 381 -7.89 4.78 36.53
CA ARG A 381 -8.37 3.81 35.53
C ARG A 381 -7.58 3.82 34.23
N LEU A 382 -7.04 4.98 33.80
CA LEU A 382 -6.13 5.06 32.66
C LEU A 382 -4.78 4.43 32.97
N GLY A 383 -4.29 4.57 34.20
CA GLY A 383 -3.09 3.88 34.70
C GLY A 383 -3.28 2.36 34.66
N ASP A 384 -4.42 1.86 35.16
CA ASP A 384 -4.77 0.43 35.12
C ASP A 384 -4.85 -0.09 33.68
N ALA A 385 -5.50 0.64 32.78
CA ALA A 385 -5.58 0.29 31.37
C ALA A 385 -4.19 0.26 30.72
N SER A 386 -3.32 1.20 31.03
CA SER A 386 -1.93 1.24 30.55
C SER A 386 -1.13 0.04 31.06
N LEU A 387 -1.31 -0.34 32.33
CA LEU A 387 -0.68 -1.53 32.91
C LEU A 387 -1.12 -2.81 32.21
N VAL A 388 -2.44 -2.97 31.95
CA VAL A 388 -2.98 -4.13 31.22
C VAL A 388 -2.40 -4.21 29.82
N VAL A 389 -2.34 -3.09 29.07
CA VAL A 389 -1.72 -3.07 27.74
C VAL A 389 -0.24 -3.43 27.82
N SER A 390 0.50 -2.95 28.82
CA SER A 390 1.92 -3.26 29.01
C SER A 390 2.12 -4.77 29.29
N ILE A 391 1.27 -5.38 30.10
CA ILE A 391 1.29 -6.82 30.35
C ILE A 391 1.00 -7.62 29.07
N ILE A 392 0.01 -7.22 28.28
CA ILE A 392 -0.31 -7.85 27.00
C ILE A 392 0.87 -7.80 26.04
N VAL A 393 1.55 -6.64 25.93
CA VAL A 393 2.75 -6.48 25.10
C VAL A 393 3.89 -7.38 25.60
N LEU A 394 4.10 -7.45 26.92
CA LEU A 394 5.11 -8.34 27.50
C LEU A 394 4.82 -9.81 27.19
N VAL A 395 3.58 -10.25 27.39
CA VAL A 395 3.15 -11.63 27.04
C VAL A 395 3.37 -11.90 25.55
N PHE A 396 3.01 -10.95 24.67
CA PHE A 396 3.26 -11.07 23.25
C PHE A 396 4.75 -11.25 22.92
N LEU A 397 5.62 -10.44 23.52
CA LEU A 397 7.07 -10.55 23.32
C LEU A 397 7.62 -11.88 23.83
N LEU A 398 7.12 -12.37 24.96
CA LEU A 398 7.49 -13.69 25.48
C LEU A 398 7.05 -14.82 24.53
N LEU A 399 5.83 -14.75 23.96
CA LEU A 399 5.35 -15.70 22.97
C LEU A 399 6.19 -15.68 21.68
N VAL A 400 6.53 -14.50 21.19
CA VAL A 400 7.42 -14.37 20.03
C VAL A 400 8.80 -14.97 20.33
N SER A 401 9.38 -14.68 21.51
CA SER A 401 10.66 -15.25 21.94
C SER A 401 10.59 -16.78 22.04
N PHE A 402 9.48 -17.30 22.56
CA PHE A 402 9.24 -18.74 22.65
C PHE A 402 9.15 -19.40 21.26
N ILE A 403 8.48 -18.75 20.28
CA ILE A 403 8.44 -19.24 18.90
C ILE A 403 9.84 -19.29 18.28
N PHE A 404 10.65 -18.24 18.48
CA PHE A 404 12.05 -18.24 18.00
C PHE A 404 12.88 -19.31 18.67
N TRP A 405 12.70 -19.55 19.96
CA TRP A 405 13.37 -20.62 20.69
C TRP A 405 12.98 -22.01 20.14
N LEU A 406 11.68 -22.26 19.91
CA LEU A 406 11.22 -23.51 19.30
C LEU A 406 11.79 -23.71 17.87
N ALA A 407 11.80 -22.65 17.07
CA ALA A 407 12.39 -22.69 15.74
C ALA A 407 13.89 -23.03 15.76
N HIS A 408 14.61 -22.47 16.75
CA HIS A 408 16.04 -22.78 16.96
C HIS A 408 16.26 -24.24 17.34
N LEU A 409 15.46 -24.78 18.24
CA LEU A 409 15.52 -26.21 18.61
C LEU A 409 15.23 -27.12 17.42
N GLY A 410 14.23 -26.77 16.58
CA GLY A 410 13.95 -27.51 15.36
C GLY A 410 15.11 -27.52 14.37
N THR A 411 15.80 -26.40 14.23
CA THR A 411 16.98 -26.28 13.36
C THR A 411 18.15 -27.13 13.88
N GLN A 412 18.38 -27.16 15.19
CA GLN A 412 19.41 -28.00 15.79
C GLN A 412 19.12 -29.51 15.60
N ALA A 413 17.87 -29.93 15.82
CA ALA A 413 17.48 -31.32 15.62
C ALA A 413 17.69 -31.80 14.17
N HIS A 414 17.35 -30.97 13.18
CA HIS A 414 17.62 -31.31 11.78
C HIS A 414 19.11 -31.31 11.42
N ALA A 415 19.93 -30.46 12.04
CA ALA A 415 21.37 -30.46 11.83
C ALA A 415 22.01 -31.72 12.41
N GLU A 416 21.58 -32.18 13.59
CA GLU A 416 22.04 -33.42 14.21
C GLU A 416 21.60 -34.66 13.40
N GLU A 417 20.38 -34.68 12.88
CA GLU A 417 19.87 -35.77 12.04
C GLU A 417 20.64 -35.84 10.71
N GLY A 418 20.94 -34.68 10.09
CA GLY A 418 21.78 -34.60 8.88
C GLY A 418 23.20 -35.10 9.12
N ALA A 419 23.82 -34.75 10.23
CA ALA A 419 25.15 -35.21 10.61
C ALA A 419 25.20 -36.72 10.87
N LEU A 420 24.14 -37.29 11.50
CA LEU A 420 24.04 -38.73 11.71
C LEU A 420 23.87 -39.51 10.41
N LEU A 421 23.12 -38.96 9.44
CA LEU A 421 22.95 -39.56 8.13
C LEU A 421 24.26 -39.53 7.30
N GLU A 422 25.05 -38.47 7.43
CA GLU A 422 26.36 -38.35 6.76
C GLU A 422 27.40 -39.35 7.32
N VAL A 423 27.37 -39.60 8.64
CA VAL A 423 28.23 -40.61 9.29
C VAL A 423 27.78 -42.04 8.96
N ALA A 424 26.49 -42.25 8.71
CA ALA A 424 25.89 -43.54 8.37
C ALA A 424 26.03 -43.90 6.88
N ALA A 425 26.47 -42.97 6.02
CA ALA A 425 26.70 -43.25 4.61
C ALA A 425 27.86 -44.25 4.47
N PRO A 426 27.68 -45.40 3.79
CA PRO A 426 28.75 -46.36 3.63
C PRO A 426 29.89 -45.72 2.83
N VAL A 427 31.10 -45.75 3.38
CA VAL A 427 32.32 -45.45 2.64
C VAL A 427 32.39 -46.45 1.49
N THR A 428 31.96 -46.04 0.31
CA THR A 428 32.21 -46.79 -0.92
C THR A 428 33.71 -46.72 -1.14
N GLY A 429 34.40 -47.74 -0.60
CA GLY A 429 35.82 -47.91 -0.79
C GLY A 429 36.12 -47.99 -2.26
N GLY A 430 36.95 -47.10 -2.74
CA GLY A 430 37.58 -47.24 -4.02
C GLY A 430 38.34 -48.56 -4.02
N SER A 431 37.88 -49.52 -4.81
CA SER A 431 38.71 -50.63 -5.21
C SER A 431 39.61 -50.13 -6.34
N ASP A 432 40.77 -49.65 -5.99
CA ASP A 432 41.90 -49.71 -6.88
C ASP A 432 42.23 -51.19 -7.13
N ALA A 433 41.98 -51.64 -8.32
CA ALA A 433 42.51 -52.89 -8.81
C ALA A 433 42.90 -52.73 -10.28
N ASP A 434 44.20 -52.72 -10.48
CA ASP A 434 45.01 -53.11 -11.65
C ASP A 434 44.63 -52.54 -13.02
#